data_334b8ef70735b37b03fbf27b47a3b3b2
#
_entry.id   334b8ef70735b37b03fbf27b47a3b3b2
#
_cell.length_a   1.000
_cell.length_b   1.000
_cell.length_c   1.000
_cell.angle_alpha   90.00
_cell.angle_beta   90.00
_cell.angle_gamma   90.00
#
_symmetry.space_group_name_H-M   'P 1'
#
loop_
_entity.id
_entity.type
_entity.pdbx_description
1 polymer ?
#
loop_
_entity_poly.entity_id
_entity_poly.type
_entity_poly.pdbx_seq_one_letter_code
_entity_poly.pdbx_strand_id
1 'polypeptide(L)'
;GETLMNDMIPAQPMPTSTVAHELGHYLGLPDLYDINYTANDPEATVDQFPWLAYDVSELSLMAGGSWGRYITDSGDTVFVPVSLDPYCLERLGYIEPVEVAADGTHDASTFWSGKGYQCLRVPTSTEGEYYLVENRQYESFDLGLTSGYRVDHNKEKPQYYNETGGIVIWHIDRGIAD
;
A
#
# COMPACT_ATOMS: atom_id res chain seq x y z
N GLY A 1 -30.41 -39.55 -9.05
CA GLY A 1 -30.11 -38.59 -8.04
C GLY A 1 -28.62 -38.49 -7.88
N GLU A 2 -27.95 -37.53 -8.59
CA GLU A 2 -26.53 -37.25 -8.38
C GLU A 2 -26.42 -36.42 -7.12
N THR A 3 -25.82 -37.01 -6.11
CA THR A 3 -25.40 -36.29 -4.91
C THR A 3 -24.20 -35.44 -5.31
N LEU A 4 -24.40 -34.16 -5.46
CA LEU A 4 -23.27 -33.20 -5.50
C LEU A 4 -22.55 -33.35 -4.16
N MET A 5 -21.47 -34.11 -4.16
CA MET A 5 -20.49 -34.01 -3.09
C MET A 5 -19.97 -32.57 -3.13
N ASN A 6 -20.41 -31.79 -2.16
CA ASN A 6 -19.85 -30.51 -1.86
C ASN A 6 -18.44 -30.81 -1.37
N ASP A 7 -17.46 -30.79 -2.27
CA ASP A 7 -16.06 -30.79 -1.89
C ASP A 7 -15.87 -29.54 -1.06
N MET A 8 -16.02 -29.69 0.25
CA MET A 8 -15.66 -28.64 1.20
C MET A 8 -14.18 -28.41 1.01
N ILE A 9 -13.85 -27.40 0.22
CA ILE A 9 -12.50 -26.82 0.23
C ILE A 9 -12.23 -26.51 1.70
N PRO A 10 -11.23 -27.14 2.33
CA PRO A 10 -10.92 -26.83 3.71
C PRO A 10 -10.75 -25.33 3.81
N ALA A 11 -11.51 -24.71 4.71
CA ALA A 11 -11.44 -23.28 4.95
C ALA A 11 -9.97 -22.93 5.19
N GLN A 12 -9.34 -22.28 4.22
CA GLN A 12 -8.00 -21.78 4.43
C GLN A 12 -8.10 -20.66 5.48
N PRO A 13 -7.20 -20.65 6.47
CA PRO A 13 -7.19 -19.57 7.44
C PRO A 13 -7.07 -18.26 6.68
N MET A 14 -7.93 -17.30 7.03
CA MET A 14 -7.88 -15.96 6.45
C MET A 14 -6.48 -15.38 6.67
N PRO A 15 -5.81 -14.87 5.64
CA PRO A 15 -4.49 -14.27 5.81
C PRO A 15 -4.54 -13.15 6.84
N THR A 16 -3.55 -13.06 7.71
CA THR A 16 -3.45 -12.01 8.73
C THR A 16 -3.54 -10.61 8.10
N SER A 17 -3.04 -10.49 6.89
CA SER A 17 -3.09 -9.27 6.08
C SER A 17 -4.51 -8.82 5.76
N THR A 18 -5.38 -9.74 5.37
CA THR A 18 -6.80 -9.42 5.13
C THR A 18 -7.47 -8.98 6.42
N VAL A 19 -7.20 -9.67 7.54
CA VAL A 19 -7.75 -9.27 8.85
C VAL A 19 -7.27 -7.88 9.24
N ALA A 20 -6.00 -7.55 8.99
CA ALA A 20 -5.44 -6.23 9.28
C ALA A 20 -6.07 -5.13 8.41
N HIS A 21 -6.32 -5.41 7.13
CA HIS A 21 -7.02 -4.51 6.21
C HIS A 21 -8.47 -4.25 6.69
N GLU A 22 -9.24 -5.29 6.96
CA GLU A 22 -10.62 -5.15 7.45
C GLU A 22 -10.69 -4.45 8.81
N LEU A 23 -9.68 -4.64 9.67
CA LEU A 23 -9.58 -3.88 10.91
C LEU A 23 -9.33 -2.39 10.63
N GLY A 24 -8.59 -2.05 9.58
CA GLY A 24 -8.44 -0.68 9.10
C GLY A 24 -9.80 -0.02 8.81
N HIS A 25 -10.68 -0.72 8.11
CA HIS A 25 -12.06 -0.24 7.87
C HIS A 25 -12.84 -0.06 9.17
N TYR A 26 -12.73 -0.98 10.11
CA TYR A 26 -13.37 -0.84 11.42
C TYR A 26 -12.87 0.41 12.18
N LEU A 27 -11.63 0.82 11.95
CA LEU A 27 -11.05 2.04 12.53
C LEU A 27 -11.39 3.31 11.71
N GLY A 28 -12.13 3.20 10.62
CA GLY A 28 -12.59 4.31 9.80
C GLY A 28 -11.67 4.69 8.63
N LEU A 29 -10.77 3.79 8.23
CA LEU A 29 -9.95 3.99 7.03
C LEU A 29 -10.72 3.59 5.77
N PRO A 30 -10.59 4.33 4.66
CA PRO A 30 -11.16 3.96 3.37
C PRO A 30 -10.30 2.92 2.66
N ASP A 31 -10.87 2.28 1.63
CA ASP A 31 -10.07 1.65 0.58
C ASP A 31 -9.31 2.72 -0.19
N LEU A 32 -8.04 2.43 -0.48
CA LEU A 32 -7.17 3.28 -1.29
C LEU A 32 -6.91 2.69 -2.67
N TYR A 33 -7.84 1.89 -3.17
CA TYR A 33 -7.90 1.40 -4.53
C TYR A 33 -9.27 1.75 -5.15
N ASP A 34 -9.35 1.75 -6.47
CA ASP A 34 -10.60 2.08 -7.17
C ASP A 34 -11.65 0.98 -6.99
N ILE A 35 -12.59 1.20 -6.07
CA ILE A 35 -13.71 0.29 -5.80
C ILE A 35 -14.78 0.31 -6.89
N ASN A 36 -14.77 1.31 -7.77
CA ASN A 36 -15.72 1.43 -8.87
C ASN A 36 -15.18 0.82 -10.17
N TYR A 37 -13.92 0.38 -10.16
CA TYR A 37 -13.33 -0.22 -11.34
C TYR A 37 -14.11 -1.47 -11.76
N THR A 38 -14.64 -1.41 -12.98
CA THR A 38 -15.17 -2.58 -13.67
C THR A 38 -14.31 -2.84 -14.90
N ALA A 39 -13.96 -4.10 -15.15
CA ALA A 39 -13.16 -4.50 -16.31
C ALA A 39 -13.78 -4.09 -17.68
N ASN A 40 -14.98 -3.55 -17.65
CA ASN A 40 -15.75 -3.08 -18.82
C ASN A 40 -15.97 -1.57 -18.81
N ASP A 41 -15.29 -0.81 -17.95
CA ASP A 41 -15.39 0.63 -17.95
C ASP A 41 -14.66 1.20 -19.18
N PRO A 42 -15.39 1.77 -20.17
CA PRO A 42 -14.78 2.32 -21.38
C PRO A 42 -13.95 3.58 -21.12
N GLU A 43 -14.07 4.18 -19.93
CA GLU A 43 -13.26 5.33 -19.50
C GLU A 43 -11.99 4.90 -18.76
N ALA A 44 -11.85 3.63 -18.41
CA ALA A 44 -10.59 3.08 -17.90
C ALA A 44 -9.55 3.05 -19.04
N THR A 45 -9.11 4.24 -19.45
CA THR A 45 -8.22 4.49 -20.60
C THR A 45 -6.77 4.09 -20.36
N VAL A 46 -6.46 3.39 -19.30
CA VAL A 46 -5.13 2.82 -19.13
C VAL A 46 -5.09 1.49 -19.83
N ASP A 47 -4.81 1.56 -21.12
CA ASP A 47 -4.88 0.48 -22.12
C ASP A 47 -4.17 -0.82 -21.79
N GLN A 48 -3.40 -0.91 -20.72
CA GLN A 48 -2.62 -2.10 -20.40
C GLN A 48 -2.66 -2.54 -18.93
N PHE A 49 -2.97 -1.64 -18.00
CA PHE A 49 -2.99 -1.96 -16.55
C PHE A 49 -4.05 -1.13 -15.83
N PRO A 50 -5.34 -1.41 -16.05
CA PRO A 50 -6.42 -0.62 -15.45
C PRO A 50 -6.38 -0.56 -13.91
N TRP A 51 -5.82 -1.57 -13.26
CA TRP A 51 -5.63 -1.61 -11.80
C TRP A 51 -4.53 -0.68 -11.26
N LEU A 52 -3.77 0.00 -12.12
CA LEU A 52 -2.76 0.97 -11.69
C LEU A 52 -3.24 2.42 -11.77
N ALA A 53 -4.41 2.67 -12.36
CA ALA A 53 -4.81 4.02 -12.71
C ALA A 53 -5.25 4.87 -11.51
N TYR A 54 -5.79 4.25 -10.47
CA TYR A 54 -6.46 4.93 -9.35
C TYR A 54 -6.16 4.27 -8.01
N ASP A 55 -4.99 3.69 -7.87
CA ASP A 55 -4.61 2.88 -6.72
C ASP A 55 -3.25 3.33 -6.21
N VAL A 56 -3.11 3.41 -4.90
CA VAL A 56 -1.79 3.57 -4.26
C VAL A 56 -0.98 2.25 -4.30
N SER A 57 -1.51 1.26 -5.01
CA SER A 57 -0.88 -0.01 -5.31
C SER A 57 -0.48 -0.79 -4.04
N GLU A 58 0.67 -1.41 -4.08
CA GLU A 58 1.19 -2.26 -3.01
C GLU A 58 1.79 -1.46 -1.84
N LEU A 59 1.77 -0.12 -1.93
CA LEU A 59 2.43 0.74 -0.94
C LEU A 59 1.58 0.98 0.32
N SER A 60 0.33 0.56 0.37
CA SER A 60 -0.55 0.70 1.53
C SER A 60 -1.24 -0.60 1.91
N LEU A 61 -1.36 -0.84 3.22
CA LEU A 61 -2.22 -1.91 3.75
C LEU A 61 -3.67 -1.75 3.30
N MET A 62 -4.14 -0.50 3.14
CA MET A 62 -5.52 -0.21 2.70
C MET A 62 -5.70 -0.31 1.17
N ALA A 63 -4.70 -0.85 0.46
CA ALA A 63 -4.74 -1.17 -0.96
C ALA A 63 -4.08 -2.53 -1.23
N GLY A 64 -3.39 -2.68 -2.35
CA GLY A 64 -2.69 -3.91 -2.74
C GLY A 64 -1.64 -4.41 -1.75
N GLY A 65 -1.15 -3.56 -0.86
CA GLY A 65 -0.19 -3.91 0.19
C GLY A 65 -0.70 -4.93 1.22
N SER A 66 -2.03 -5.14 1.30
CA SER A 66 -2.62 -6.24 2.07
C SER A 66 -2.18 -7.63 1.54
N TRP A 67 -1.74 -7.72 0.30
CA TRP A 67 -1.21 -8.91 -0.36
C TRP A 67 0.32 -8.94 -0.41
N GLY A 68 0.98 -8.11 0.38
CA GLY A 68 2.43 -8.05 0.49
C GLY A 68 3.05 -9.41 0.81
N ARG A 69 4.22 -9.66 0.26
CA ARG A 69 4.94 -10.93 0.45
C ARG A 69 6.42 -10.77 0.20
N TYR A 70 7.21 -11.66 0.74
CA TYR A 70 8.62 -11.80 0.38
C TYR A 70 8.99 -13.27 0.18
N ILE A 71 10.10 -13.50 -0.51
CA ILE A 71 10.65 -14.83 -0.72
C ILE A 71 11.83 -14.99 0.22
N THR A 72 11.80 -16.05 1.04
CA THR A 72 12.89 -16.39 1.96
C THR A 72 14.12 -16.93 1.21
N ASP A 73 15.24 -17.01 1.88
CA ASP A 73 16.47 -17.61 1.31
C ASP A 73 16.27 -19.09 0.91
N SER A 74 15.32 -19.79 1.54
CA SER A 74 14.93 -21.16 1.16
C SER A 74 14.01 -21.21 -0.07
N GLY A 75 13.55 -20.07 -0.57
CA GLY A 75 12.63 -19.99 -1.71
C GLY A 75 11.15 -20.06 -1.33
N ASP A 76 10.83 -20.05 -0.03
CA ASP A 76 9.44 -20.08 0.42
C ASP A 76 8.83 -18.68 0.34
N THR A 77 7.55 -18.61 -0.06
CA THR A 77 6.79 -17.37 -0.05
C THR A 77 6.14 -17.14 1.30
N VAL A 78 6.43 -16.00 1.92
CA VAL A 78 5.80 -15.56 3.18
C VAL A 78 4.95 -14.33 2.91
N PHE A 79 3.68 -14.40 3.30
CA PHE A 79 2.77 -13.26 3.21
C PHE A 79 2.98 -12.34 4.41
N VAL A 80 3.30 -11.10 4.13
CA VAL A 80 3.51 -10.03 5.12
C VAL A 80 2.79 -8.79 4.62
N PRO A 81 1.74 -8.33 5.31
CA PRO A 81 1.09 -7.09 4.94
C PRO A 81 2.09 -5.95 5.10
N VAL A 82 2.04 -4.98 4.19
CA VAL A 82 2.85 -3.77 4.34
C VAL A 82 2.26 -2.86 5.41
N SER A 83 3.05 -1.88 5.84
CA SER A 83 2.61 -0.86 6.79
C SER A 83 1.47 -0.01 6.22
N LEU A 84 0.71 0.65 7.10
CA LEU A 84 -0.17 1.73 6.70
C LEU A 84 0.66 2.86 6.07
N ASP A 85 0.09 3.51 5.08
CA ASP A 85 0.62 4.74 4.49
C ASP A 85 0.47 5.94 5.46
N PRO A 86 1.18 7.04 5.23
CA PRO A 86 1.17 8.18 6.14
C PRO A 86 -0.18 8.90 6.21
N TYR A 87 -1.03 8.86 5.17
CA TYR A 87 -2.38 9.42 5.25
C TYR A 87 -3.25 8.64 6.24
N CYS A 88 -3.23 7.32 6.16
CA CYS A 88 -3.94 6.45 7.09
C CYS A 88 -3.44 6.62 8.54
N LEU A 89 -2.12 6.71 8.73
CA LEU A 89 -1.52 6.92 10.05
C LEU A 89 -1.90 8.28 10.65
N GLU A 90 -1.92 9.33 9.84
CA GLU A 90 -2.37 10.67 10.24
C GLU A 90 -3.86 10.66 10.61
N ARG A 91 -4.70 10.03 9.77
CA ARG A 91 -6.14 9.92 9.99
C ARG A 91 -6.48 9.19 11.29
N LEU A 92 -5.68 8.20 11.67
CA LEU A 92 -5.80 7.49 12.95
C LEU A 92 -5.18 8.23 14.14
N GLY A 93 -4.48 9.34 13.89
CA GLY A 93 -3.80 10.13 14.93
C GLY A 93 -2.53 9.46 15.46
N TYR A 94 -1.95 8.51 14.73
CA TYR A 94 -0.69 7.87 15.11
C TYR A 94 0.54 8.71 14.78
N ILE A 95 0.42 9.61 13.82
CA ILE A 95 1.47 10.55 13.45
C ILE A 95 0.92 11.97 13.32
N GLU A 96 1.81 12.93 13.53
CA GLU A 96 1.61 14.33 13.17
C GLU A 96 2.73 14.69 12.19
N PRO A 97 2.45 14.78 10.88
CA PRO A 97 3.46 15.10 9.89
C PRO A 97 4.10 16.47 10.15
N VAL A 98 5.41 16.57 9.99
CA VAL A 98 6.14 17.82 10.14
C VAL A 98 5.92 18.70 8.92
N GLU A 99 5.33 19.88 9.12
CA GLU A 99 5.06 20.81 8.03
C GLU A 99 6.33 21.47 7.51
N VAL A 100 6.53 21.42 6.21
CA VAL A 100 7.63 22.07 5.52
C VAL A 100 7.24 23.51 5.22
N ALA A 101 7.71 24.44 6.06
CA ALA A 101 7.36 25.86 5.98
C ALA A 101 8.25 26.66 5.03
N ALA A 102 9.39 26.12 4.62
CA ALA A 102 10.36 26.83 3.77
C ALA A 102 11.26 25.83 3.01
N ASP A 103 11.87 26.32 1.95
CA ASP A 103 12.91 25.59 1.21
C ASP A 103 14.08 25.25 2.12
N GLY A 104 14.65 24.05 1.93
CA GLY A 104 15.78 23.62 2.75
C GLY A 104 15.96 22.11 2.73
N THR A 105 16.79 21.64 3.66
CA THR A 105 16.98 20.22 3.93
C THR A 105 16.06 19.80 5.06
N HIS A 106 15.30 18.76 4.83
CA HIS A 106 14.36 18.19 5.79
C HIS A 106 14.64 16.70 5.96
N ASP A 107 14.48 16.19 7.18
CA ASP A 107 14.71 14.80 7.49
C ASP A 107 13.38 14.02 7.48
N ALA A 108 13.38 12.86 6.84
CA ALA A 108 12.30 11.86 6.93
C ALA A 108 12.91 10.55 7.46
N SER A 109 12.37 10.03 8.56
CA SER A 109 12.89 8.82 9.20
C SER A 109 11.87 7.69 9.18
N THR A 110 12.37 6.46 9.04
CA THR A 110 11.54 5.25 9.04
C THR A 110 11.06 4.91 10.45
N PHE A 111 10.01 4.12 10.58
CA PHE A 111 9.55 3.56 11.86
C PHE A 111 10.66 2.82 12.61
N TRP A 112 11.55 2.19 11.90
CA TRP A 112 12.55 1.25 12.43
C TRP A 112 13.90 1.90 12.67
N SER A 113 14.03 3.20 12.37
CA SER A 113 15.30 3.93 12.49
C SER A 113 15.79 4.11 13.94
N GLY A 114 14.98 3.76 14.95
CA GLY A 114 15.26 4.05 16.37
C GLY A 114 15.14 5.55 16.74
N LYS A 115 14.89 6.42 15.77
CA LYS A 115 14.67 7.86 15.95
C LYS A 115 13.18 8.22 16.00
N GLY A 116 12.31 7.24 15.80
CA GLY A 116 10.89 7.44 15.57
C GLY A 116 10.57 7.76 14.11
N TYR A 117 9.34 7.50 13.73
CA TYR A 117 8.85 7.79 12.39
C TYR A 117 8.65 9.29 12.21
N GLN A 118 9.17 9.83 11.11
CA GLN A 118 8.98 11.22 10.74
C GLN A 118 8.57 11.30 9.28
N CYS A 119 7.34 11.77 9.06
CA CYS A 119 6.78 12.10 7.75
C CYS A 119 6.74 13.64 7.61
N LEU A 120 6.97 14.12 6.40
CA LEU A 120 6.88 15.55 6.09
C LEU A 120 5.56 15.85 5.39
N ARG A 121 4.98 17.00 5.69
CA ARG A 121 3.85 17.58 4.95
C ARG A 121 4.32 18.78 4.17
N VAL A 122 4.11 18.75 2.85
CA VAL A 122 4.39 19.87 1.96
C VAL A 122 3.05 20.45 1.50
N PRO A 123 2.67 21.65 1.94
CA PRO A 123 1.42 22.29 1.54
C PRO A 123 1.42 22.63 0.05
N THR A 124 0.24 22.64 -0.56
CA THR A 124 0.02 23.22 -1.89
C THR A 124 -0.72 24.54 -1.79
N SER A 125 -0.99 25.19 -2.94
CA SER A 125 -1.81 26.39 -2.99
C SER A 125 -3.31 26.09 -2.99
N THR A 126 -3.70 24.84 -3.12
CA THR A 126 -5.10 24.38 -3.16
C THR A 126 -5.52 23.94 -1.75
N GLU A 127 -6.64 24.47 -1.28
CA GLU A 127 -7.19 24.06 0.00
C GLU A 127 -7.59 22.58 -0.03
N GLY A 128 -7.18 21.83 0.98
CA GLY A 128 -7.43 20.39 1.08
C GLY A 128 -6.41 19.51 0.37
N GLU A 129 -5.50 20.10 -0.43
CA GLU A 129 -4.42 19.37 -1.10
C GLU A 129 -3.07 19.58 -0.43
N TYR A 130 -2.30 18.51 -0.31
CA TYR A 130 -0.91 18.54 0.20
C TYR A 130 -0.16 17.28 -0.23
N TYR A 131 1.16 17.32 -0.07
CA TYR A 131 1.97 16.12 -0.23
C TYR A 131 2.43 15.62 1.13
N LEU A 132 2.43 14.29 1.30
CA LEU A 132 3.14 13.61 2.38
C LEU A 132 4.39 12.96 1.79
N VAL A 133 5.51 13.12 2.50
CA VAL A 133 6.80 12.56 2.09
C VAL A 133 7.32 11.68 3.20
N GLU A 134 7.52 10.42 2.90
CA GLU A 134 8.05 9.44 3.85
C GLU A 134 9.32 8.77 3.31
N ASN A 135 10.12 8.25 4.23
CA ASN A 135 11.22 7.34 3.94
C ASN A 135 10.76 5.91 4.25
N ARG A 136 10.51 5.12 3.22
CA ARG A 136 10.07 3.73 3.34
C ARG A 136 11.20 2.79 3.00
N GLN A 137 11.52 1.90 3.93
CA GLN A 137 12.57 0.91 3.77
C GLN A 137 11.96 -0.48 3.88
N TYR A 138 12.56 -1.46 3.22
CA TYR A 138 12.12 -2.86 3.24
C TYR A 138 12.52 -3.54 4.55
N GLU A 139 11.91 -3.09 5.61
CA GLU A 139 12.15 -3.55 6.98
C GLU A 139 10.83 -3.97 7.63
N SER A 140 10.86 -5.00 8.45
CA SER A 140 9.71 -5.49 9.22
C SER A 140 8.50 -5.79 8.31
N PHE A 141 7.38 -5.10 8.47
CA PHE A 141 6.19 -5.31 7.64
C PHE A 141 6.42 -4.90 6.18
N ASP A 142 7.21 -3.88 5.93
CA ASP A 142 7.50 -3.43 4.55
C ASP A 142 8.44 -4.39 3.78
N LEU A 143 8.89 -5.50 4.39
CA LEU A 143 9.39 -6.65 3.65
C LEU A 143 8.38 -7.18 2.63
N GLY A 144 7.08 -6.98 2.88
CA GLY A 144 6.02 -7.29 1.92
C GLY A 144 6.13 -6.59 0.58
N LEU A 145 6.90 -5.50 0.49
CA LEU A 145 7.16 -4.76 -0.75
C LEU A 145 8.27 -5.38 -1.61
N THR A 146 9.10 -6.29 -1.06
CA THR A 146 10.28 -6.82 -1.75
C THR A 146 9.95 -7.75 -2.91
N SER A 147 8.80 -8.37 -2.88
CA SER A 147 8.31 -9.23 -3.96
C SER A 147 7.10 -8.62 -4.66
N GLY A 148 7.18 -7.35 -4.98
CA GLY A 148 6.12 -6.63 -5.68
C GLY A 148 5.51 -7.46 -6.80
N TYR A 149 4.19 -7.65 -6.74
CA TYR A 149 3.46 -8.44 -7.72
C TYR A 149 3.32 -7.65 -9.02
N ARG A 150 4.41 -7.53 -9.77
CA ARG A 150 4.30 -7.23 -11.18
C ARG A 150 4.48 -8.53 -11.96
N VAL A 151 3.37 -9.11 -12.32
CA VAL A 151 3.35 -10.07 -13.42
C VAL A 151 3.63 -9.29 -14.68
N ASP A 152 4.90 -9.17 -15.04
CA ASP A 152 5.22 -8.87 -16.44
C ASP A 152 4.82 -10.11 -17.24
N HIS A 153 3.63 -10.06 -17.83
CA HIS A 153 3.08 -11.15 -18.64
C HIS A 153 4.00 -11.56 -19.81
N ASN A 154 5.03 -10.79 -20.08
CA ASN A 154 6.00 -11.03 -21.15
C ASN A 154 7.34 -11.61 -20.66
N LYS A 155 7.52 -11.83 -19.35
CA LYS A 155 8.76 -12.36 -18.80
C LYS A 155 8.53 -13.59 -17.94
N GLU A 156 9.28 -14.64 -18.21
CA GLU A 156 9.24 -15.92 -17.52
C GLU A 156 9.73 -15.88 -16.07
N LYS A 157 10.16 -14.72 -15.57
CA LYS A 157 10.64 -14.54 -14.18
C LYS A 157 10.08 -13.27 -13.58
N PRO A 158 9.63 -13.30 -12.31
CA PRO A 158 9.24 -12.11 -11.59
C PRO A 158 10.46 -11.17 -11.51
N GLN A 159 10.30 -9.92 -11.94
CA GLN A 159 11.32 -8.91 -11.72
C GLN A 159 11.12 -8.31 -10.34
N TYR A 160 12.09 -8.48 -9.48
CA TYR A 160 12.18 -7.77 -8.21
C TYR A 160 12.43 -6.29 -8.50
N TYR A 161 11.48 -5.44 -8.16
CA TYR A 161 11.68 -4.00 -8.23
C TYR A 161 12.28 -3.54 -6.92
N ASN A 162 13.48 -3.00 -6.99
CA ASN A 162 14.25 -2.43 -5.90
C ASN A 162 14.60 -3.39 -4.74
N GLU A 163 15.87 -3.62 -4.58
CA GLU A 163 16.42 -4.27 -3.38
C GLU A 163 16.51 -3.31 -2.19
N THR A 164 16.17 -2.05 -2.38
CA THR A 164 16.26 -1.01 -1.35
C THR A 164 15.02 -0.15 -1.36
N GLY A 165 14.56 0.26 -0.18
CA GLY A 165 13.50 1.25 -0.03
C GLY A 165 13.93 2.64 -0.56
N GLY A 166 13.12 3.64 -0.30
CA GLY A 166 13.35 4.99 -0.78
C GLY A 166 12.36 6.00 -0.25
N ILE A 167 12.41 7.18 -0.83
CA ILE A 167 11.44 8.24 -0.57
C ILE A 167 10.18 7.96 -1.39
N VAL A 168 9.03 7.99 -0.71
CA VAL A 168 7.70 7.92 -1.32
C VAL A 168 7.03 9.26 -1.12
N ILE A 169 6.41 9.77 -2.19
CA ILE A 169 5.67 11.03 -2.18
C ILE A 169 4.21 10.71 -2.48
N TRP A 170 3.35 11.06 -1.56
CA TRP A 170 1.91 10.87 -1.63
C TRP A 170 1.24 12.20 -1.95
N HIS A 171 0.42 12.25 -2.98
CA HIS A 171 -0.46 13.39 -3.22
C HIS A 171 -1.79 13.12 -2.51
N ILE A 172 -2.14 13.98 -1.58
CA ILE A 172 -3.39 13.90 -0.83
C ILE A 172 -4.33 14.99 -1.33
N ASP A 173 -5.50 14.57 -1.76
CA ASP A 173 -6.65 15.44 -2.07
C ASP A 173 -7.81 15.01 -1.17
N ARG A 174 -8.12 15.81 -0.16
CA ARG A 174 -9.21 15.50 0.78
C ARG A 174 -10.58 15.56 0.13
N GLY A 175 -10.72 16.26 -1.00
CA GLY A 175 -11.97 16.26 -1.74
C GLY A 175 -12.31 14.92 -2.38
N ILE A 176 -11.29 14.05 -2.52
CA ILE A 176 -11.43 12.68 -3.06
C ILE A 176 -11.33 11.64 -1.94
N ALA A 177 -10.43 11.87 -0.97
CA ALA A 177 -10.07 10.89 0.05
C ALA A 177 -11.05 10.79 1.25
N ASP A 178 -11.87 11.82 1.50
CA ASP A 178 -12.88 11.90 2.56
C ASP A 178 -14.28 11.65 2.00
#